data_ddf5fd0d59741cf9965ab80e5f448ba7
#
_entry.id   ddf5fd0d59741cf9965ab80e5f448ba7
#
_cell.length_a   1.000
_cell.length_b   1.000
_cell.length_c   1.000
_cell.angle_alpha   90.00
_cell.angle_beta   90.00
_cell.angle_gamma   90.00
#
_symmetry.space_group_name_H-M   'P 1'
#
loop_
_entity.id
_entity.type
_entity.pdbx_description
1 polymer ?
#
loop_
_entity_poly.entity_id
_entity_poly.type
_entity_poly.pdbx_seq_one_letter_code
_entity_poly.pdbx_strand_id
1 'polypeptide(L)'
;MINTENQSNFSIKTNIIASDNLEAYFLNTWELTELLFSSIKDVESYYINPDPRRHPLIFYFGHVAAFYINKLKIAGLYSETLNTHFENLFAVGVDPSTKDDLEKHGWPNYQEVVVFRTEVKKIILSIIQSDSLPKCIDWDSPYWSLLMAIEHERIHFETSSVLIRQYDIEMVKKPDGWMYKLDYDFNPELEFIKVESGNVQLGRPSNSNMYGWDNEYGSLNCFVKSFEVSKNMITNAEFLDFISSGGYETKDYWSEAGWNWIKSQNLSMPKFWIIRDQKYYLRAMFDEIDMPWNWPVEVIAYEAEAFCRWKGNNMRLLYEAEWKLLTDRYFNNELLDFDSYSNFNTNFRFGSPSPVGYFALNSDLPTDLLGNVWEILSNDFYPLDGFKVHPYYKDFSLPFFDSGHGMMAGGSWASTGNSASRYYRLWFRRDFIQHAGFRLIKTI
;
A
#
# COMPACT_ATOMS: atom_id res chain seq x y z
N MET A 1 12.91 8.63 21.15
CA MET A 1 13.87 8.10 20.19
C MET A 1 13.51 6.64 20.00
N ILE A 2 12.79 6.31 18.91
CA ILE A 2 12.95 4.97 18.36
C ILE A 2 14.43 4.94 18.05
N ASN A 3 15.17 4.10 18.75
CA ASN A 3 16.60 3.97 18.59
C ASN A 3 16.81 3.75 17.08
N THR A 4 17.59 4.59 16.42
CA THR A 4 17.95 4.41 15.01
C THR A 4 18.69 3.08 14.80
N GLU A 5 19.25 2.49 15.88
CA GLU A 5 19.79 1.13 15.92
C GLU A 5 18.69 0.05 15.89
N ASN A 6 17.47 0.29 16.40
CA ASN A 6 16.36 -0.67 16.31
C ASN A 6 15.62 -0.61 14.97
N GLN A 7 15.66 0.51 14.24
CA GLN A 7 15.08 0.54 12.88
C GLN A 7 15.86 -0.34 11.88
N SER A 8 17.16 -0.54 12.08
CA SER A 8 17.94 -1.49 11.28
C SER A 8 17.55 -2.96 11.52
N ASN A 9 16.91 -3.28 12.66
CA ASN A 9 16.42 -4.63 12.96
C ASN A 9 15.06 -4.95 12.30
N PHE A 10 14.36 -3.97 11.72
CA PHE A 10 13.16 -4.21 10.92
C PHE A 10 13.47 -4.61 9.46
N SER A 11 14.67 -4.35 8.96
CA SER A 11 15.13 -4.86 7.67
C SER A 11 15.65 -6.28 7.85
N ILE A 12 14.75 -7.23 8.04
CA ILE A 12 15.11 -8.64 8.00
C ILE A 12 15.48 -8.96 6.56
N LYS A 13 16.72 -9.37 6.34
CA LYS A 13 17.18 -9.92 5.07
C LYS A 13 16.34 -11.14 4.73
N THR A 14 15.27 -10.90 4.00
CA THR A 14 14.42 -11.95 3.50
C THR A 14 14.87 -12.33 2.10
N ASN A 15 15.94 -13.08 2.01
CA ASN A 15 15.93 -14.15 1.04
C ASN A 15 14.84 -15.11 1.53
N ILE A 16 13.59 -14.77 1.25
CA ILE A 16 12.35 -15.36 1.82
C ILE A 16 12.28 -16.87 1.55
N ILE A 17 13.03 -17.35 0.63
CA ILE A 17 13.12 -18.75 0.26
C ILE A 17 14.05 -19.53 1.19
N ALA A 18 14.89 -18.87 1.96
CA ALA A 18 15.68 -19.53 3.00
C ALA A 18 14.92 -19.51 4.33
N SER A 19 14.57 -20.66 4.85
CA SER A 19 13.81 -20.84 6.09
C SER A 19 14.49 -20.23 7.33
N ASP A 20 15.76 -19.93 7.25
CA ASP A 20 16.60 -19.46 8.37
C ASP A 20 16.12 -18.15 9.02
N ASN A 21 15.31 -17.34 8.31
CA ASN A 21 14.81 -16.06 8.79
C ASN A 21 13.27 -15.99 8.89
N LEU A 22 12.56 -17.09 8.60
CA LEU A 22 11.10 -17.06 8.49
C LEU A 22 10.41 -16.77 9.82
N GLU A 23 10.94 -17.30 10.92
CA GLU A 23 10.41 -17.03 12.27
C GLU A 23 10.51 -15.54 12.62
N ALA A 24 11.67 -14.95 12.42
CA ALA A 24 11.87 -13.52 12.68
C ALA A 24 11.00 -12.64 11.78
N TYR A 25 10.81 -13.03 10.51
CA TYR A 25 9.93 -12.33 9.58
C TYR A 25 8.46 -12.39 9.98
N PHE A 26 7.99 -13.56 10.40
CA PHE A 26 6.65 -13.75 10.93
C PHE A 26 6.43 -12.94 12.22
N LEU A 27 7.36 -13.04 13.19
CA LEU A 27 7.26 -12.31 14.45
C LEU A 27 7.22 -10.80 14.24
N ASN A 28 8.08 -10.27 13.36
CA ASN A 28 8.07 -8.86 12.99
C ASN A 28 6.72 -8.44 12.37
N THR A 29 6.16 -9.26 11.48
CA THR A 29 4.84 -8.99 10.87
C THR A 29 3.76 -8.91 11.95
N TRP A 30 3.74 -9.87 12.85
CA TRP A 30 2.78 -9.92 13.95
C TRP A 30 2.90 -8.73 14.91
N GLU A 31 4.13 -8.37 15.28
CA GLU A 31 4.42 -7.23 16.15
C GLU A 31 4.01 -5.90 15.53
N LEU A 32 4.20 -5.73 14.22
CA LEU A 32 3.73 -4.53 13.49
C LEU A 32 2.20 -4.42 13.50
N THR A 33 1.48 -5.53 13.35
CA THR A 33 0.02 -5.55 13.51
C THR A 33 -0.38 -5.11 14.91
N GLU A 34 0.22 -5.71 15.95
CA GLU A 34 -0.08 -5.35 17.34
C GLU A 34 0.23 -3.87 17.63
N LEU A 35 1.36 -3.35 17.12
CA LEU A 35 1.74 -1.95 17.27
C LEU A 35 0.70 -1.03 16.62
N LEU A 36 0.30 -1.31 15.37
CA LEU A 36 -0.65 -0.48 14.64
C LEU A 36 -2.02 -0.48 15.33
N PHE A 37 -2.53 -1.64 15.72
CA PHE A 37 -3.83 -1.75 16.38
C PHE A 37 -3.81 -1.23 17.84
N SER A 38 -2.66 -1.24 18.53
CA SER A 38 -2.52 -0.62 19.85
C SER A 38 -2.71 0.90 19.85
N SER A 39 -2.70 1.52 18.67
CA SER A 39 -2.98 2.95 18.49
C SER A 39 -4.46 3.31 18.65
N ILE A 40 -5.36 2.35 18.67
CA ILE A 40 -6.78 2.55 18.95
C ILE A 40 -6.96 2.70 20.46
N LYS A 41 -7.59 3.79 20.92
CA LYS A 41 -7.67 4.08 22.36
C LYS A 41 -8.56 3.13 23.13
N ASP A 42 -9.77 2.92 22.61
CA ASP A 42 -10.83 2.23 23.33
C ASP A 42 -11.33 1.03 22.51
N VAL A 43 -11.75 -0.03 23.22
CA VAL A 43 -12.24 -1.26 22.59
C VAL A 43 -13.49 -1.00 21.74
N GLU A 44 -14.33 -0.06 22.12
CA GLU A 44 -15.53 0.35 21.40
C GLU A 44 -15.20 0.89 20.00
N SER A 45 -14.06 1.55 19.85
CA SER A 45 -13.60 2.11 18.57
C SER A 45 -13.30 1.02 17.52
N TYR A 46 -12.98 -0.22 17.95
CA TYR A 46 -12.80 -1.35 17.03
C TYR A 46 -14.06 -1.70 16.24
N TYR A 47 -15.25 -1.33 16.73
CA TYR A 47 -16.55 -1.65 16.13
C TYR A 47 -17.15 -0.50 15.32
N ILE A 48 -16.47 0.64 15.26
CA ILE A 48 -16.88 1.80 14.47
C ILE A 48 -16.29 1.67 13.06
N ASN A 49 -17.12 1.88 12.04
CA ASN A 49 -16.65 1.90 10.66
C ASN A 49 -16.06 3.28 10.33
N PRO A 50 -14.75 3.38 10.11
CA PRO A 50 -14.13 4.65 9.73
C PRO A 50 -14.45 5.05 8.28
N ASP A 51 -14.74 4.09 7.43
CA ASP A 51 -15.22 4.28 6.06
C ASP A 51 -16.52 3.45 5.87
N PRO A 52 -17.62 4.05 5.40
CA PRO A 52 -18.92 3.37 5.26
C PRO A 52 -18.91 2.21 4.24
N ARG A 53 -17.85 2.07 3.46
CA ARG A 53 -17.66 1.01 2.47
C ARG A 53 -16.67 -0.06 2.92
N ARG A 54 -16.25 -0.02 4.18
CA ARG A 54 -15.28 -0.96 4.77
C ARG A 54 -15.84 -1.56 6.06
N HIS A 55 -15.35 -2.73 6.41
CA HIS A 55 -15.63 -3.33 7.72
C HIS A 55 -14.98 -2.53 8.86
N PRO A 56 -15.48 -2.64 10.09
CA PRO A 56 -14.85 -2.07 11.27
C PRO A 56 -13.50 -2.75 11.56
N LEU A 57 -12.63 -2.08 12.33
CA LEU A 57 -11.27 -2.58 12.56
C LEU A 57 -11.19 -3.92 13.31
N ILE A 58 -12.22 -4.30 14.08
CA ILE A 58 -12.30 -5.64 14.68
C ILE A 58 -12.24 -6.75 13.62
N PHE A 59 -12.85 -6.50 12.44
CA PHE A 59 -12.75 -7.42 11.31
C PHE A 59 -11.28 -7.59 10.87
N TYR A 60 -10.57 -6.51 10.58
CA TYR A 60 -9.17 -6.57 10.10
C TYR A 60 -8.26 -7.22 11.12
N PHE A 61 -8.49 -6.96 12.40
CA PHE A 61 -7.71 -7.56 13.48
C PHE A 61 -7.88 -9.08 13.56
N GLY A 62 -9.09 -9.60 13.31
CA GLY A 62 -9.36 -11.04 13.26
C GLY A 62 -9.02 -11.68 11.91
N HIS A 63 -9.26 -10.95 10.80
CA HIS A 63 -9.15 -11.44 9.43
C HIS A 63 -7.74 -11.95 9.08
N VAL A 64 -6.69 -11.20 9.43
CA VAL A 64 -5.32 -11.63 9.17
C VAL A 64 -4.99 -12.94 9.87
N ALA A 65 -5.45 -13.16 11.10
CA ALA A 65 -5.24 -14.41 11.82
C ALA A 65 -6.04 -15.58 11.20
N ALA A 66 -7.31 -15.35 10.85
CA ALA A 66 -8.13 -16.38 10.18
C ALA A 66 -7.55 -16.76 8.81
N PHE A 67 -6.96 -15.82 8.10
CA PHE A 67 -6.34 -16.07 6.81
C PHE A 67 -5.20 -17.09 6.91
N TYR A 68 -4.32 -16.99 7.92
CA TYR A 68 -3.28 -18.00 8.18
C TYR A 68 -3.90 -19.40 8.26
N ILE A 69 -4.86 -19.60 9.17
CA ILE A 69 -5.47 -20.91 9.39
C ILE A 69 -6.13 -21.43 8.11
N ASN A 70 -6.88 -20.59 7.41
CA ASN A 70 -7.60 -20.98 6.20
C ASN A 70 -6.64 -21.39 5.08
N LYS A 71 -5.54 -20.65 4.88
CA LYS A 71 -4.56 -20.99 3.83
C LYS A 71 -3.74 -22.22 4.17
N LEU A 72 -3.36 -22.43 5.42
CA LEU A 72 -2.67 -23.64 5.87
C LEU A 72 -3.56 -24.89 5.72
N LYS A 73 -4.87 -24.77 5.95
CA LYS A 73 -5.83 -25.87 5.72
C LYS A 73 -5.92 -26.23 4.24
N ILE A 74 -6.06 -25.24 3.36
CA ILE A 74 -6.10 -25.44 1.90
C ILE A 74 -4.82 -26.11 1.41
N ALA A 75 -3.66 -25.76 1.98
CA ALA A 75 -2.37 -26.32 1.62
C ALA A 75 -2.06 -27.67 2.28
N GLY A 76 -2.90 -28.15 3.22
CA GLY A 76 -2.73 -29.40 3.93
C GLY A 76 -1.66 -29.37 5.02
N LEU A 77 -1.21 -28.19 5.45
CA LEU A 77 -0.25 -28.01 6.55
C LEU A 77 -0.90 -28.00 7.94
N TYR A 78 -2.20 -27.80 7.99
CA TYR A 78 -3.00 -27.81 9.21
C TYR A 78 -4.36 -28.43 8.93
N SER A 79 -4.87 -29.31 9.78
CA SER A 79 -6.14 -30.04 9.56
C SER A 79 -7.19 -29.79 10.62
N GLU A 80 -6.79 -29.24 11.78
CA GLU A 80 -7.71 -29.03 12.90
C GLU A 80 -8.54 -27.77 12.70
N THR A 81 -9.66 -27.69 13.39
CA THR A 81 -10.49 -26.48 13.44
C THR A 81 -10.28 -25.82 14.78
N LEU A 82 -9.77 -24.60 14.74
CA LEU A 82 -9.55 -23.81 15.95
C LEU A 82 -10.85 -23.14 16.41
N ASN A 83 -11.56 -22.49 15.49
CA ASN A 83 -12.84 -21.85 15.71
C ASN A 83 -13.60 -21.69 14.38
N THR A 84 -14.53 -22.58 14.10
CA THR A 84 -15.29 -22.57 12.83
C THR A 84 -16.02 -21.25 12.60
N HIS A 85 -16.56 -20.63 13.66
CA HIS A 85 -17.25 -19.35 13.52
C HIS A 85 -16.30 -18.23 13.07
N PHE A 86 -15.14 -18.10 13.71
CA PHE A 86 -14.16 -17.06 13.35
C PHE A 86 -13.49 -17.32 12.02
N GLU A 87 -13.16 -18.57 11.71
CA GLU A 87 -12.58 -18.96 10.43
C GLU A 87 -13.49 -18.59 9.24
N ASN A 88 -14.81 -18.67 9.42
CA ASN A 88 -15.79 -18.27 8.41
C ASN A 88 -16.09 -16.77 8.43
N LEU A 89 -16.33 -16.20 9.62
CA LEU A 89 -16.69 -14.79 9.78
C LEU A 89 -15.60 -13.85 9.23
N PHE A 90 -14.34 -14.16 9.53
CA PHE A 90 -13.20 -13.37 9.11
C PHE A 90 -12.66 -13.77 7.71
N ALA A 91 -13.26 -14.75 7.03
CA ALA A 91 -12.89 -15.13 5.66
C ALA A 91 -13.59 -14.29 4.58
N VAL A 92 -14.56 -13.44 4.94
CA VAL A 92 -15.25 -12.57 3.98
C VAL A 92 -14.29 -11.57 3.34
N GLY A 93 -14.61 -11.12 2.14
CA GLY A 93 -13.76 -10.14 1.42
C GLY A 93 -13.72 -8.78 2.14
N VAL A 94 -12.59 -8.12 2.04
CA VAL A 94 -12.38 -6.76 2.59
C VAL A 94 -13.12 -5.67 1.81
N ASP A 95 -13.65 -6.01 0.65
CA ASP A 95 -14.33 -5.14 -0.28
C ASP A 95 -15.79 -5.60 -0.47
N PRO A 96 -16.67 -5.28 0.49
CA PRO A 96 -18.04 -5.72 0.45
C PRO A 96 -18.77 -5.17 -0.77
N SER A 97 -19.53 -6.04 -1.45
CA SER A 97 -20.24 -5.69 -2.69
C SER A 97 -21.48 -4.85 -2.42
N THR A 98 -22.07 -4.95 -1.24
CA THR A 98 -23.31 -4.27 -0.85
C THR A 98 -23.25 -3.77 0.60
N LYS A 99 -24.10 -2.76 0.92
CA LYS A 99 -24.28 -2.33 2.33
C LYS A 99 -24.77 -3.48 3.22
N ASP A 100 -25.57 -4.37 2.68
CA ASP A 100 -26.11 -5.53 3.40
C ASP A 100 -25.00 -6.51 3.85
N ASP A 101 -23.87 -6.55 3.10
CA ASP A 101 -22.73 -7.38 3.48
C ASP A 101 -21.97 -6.79 4.68
N LEU A 102 -22.06 -5.47 4.90
CA LEU A 102 -21.49 -4.78 6.06
C LEU A 102 -22.35 -4.94 7.33
N GLU A 103 -23.68 -4.99 7.18
CA GLU A 103 -24.62 -4.92 8.32
C GLU A 103 -24.94 -6.29 8.95
N LYS A 104 -24.64 -7.40 8.27
CA LYS A 104 -25.07 -8.76 8.67
C LYS A 104 -24.18 -9.44 9.72
N HIS A 105 -23.07 -8.83 10.13
CA HIS A 105 -22.11 -9.48 11.00
C HIS A 105 -22.24 -9.02 12.45
N GLY A 106 -22.67 -9.95 13.32
CA GLY A 106 -22.46 -9.81 14.76
C GLY A 106 -20.97 -10.02 15.07
N TRP A 107 -20.21 -8.94 15.16
CA TRP A 107 -18.78 -9.02 15.46
C TRP A 107 -18.54 -9.59 16.85
N PRO A 108 -17.56 -10.50 17.03
CA PRO A 108 -17.25 -11.10 18.32
C PRO A 108 -16.64 -10.08 19.30
N ASN A 109 -16.61 -10.44 20.56
CA ASN A 109 -15.94 -9.63 21.59
C ASN A 109 -14.44 -9.52 21.30
N TYR A 110 -13.87 -8.35 21.52
CA TYR A 110 -12.44 -8.07 21.30
C TYR A 110 -11.52 -9.09 21.98
N GLN A 111 -11.83 -9.45 23.25
CA GLN A 111 -11.01 -10.40 23.99
C GLN A 111 -11.05 -11.82 23.40
N GLU A 112 -12.17 -12.23 22.82
CA GLU A 112 -12.27 -13.53 22.12
C GLU A 112 -11.38 -13.53 20.86
N VAL A 113 -11.32 -12.40 20.13
CA VAL A 113 -10.43 -12.24 18.98
C VAL A 113 -8.96 -12.26 19.40
N VAL A 114 -8.60 -11.61 20.52
CA VAL A 114 -7.23 -11.66 21.08
C VAL A 114 -6.82 -13.10 21.43
N VAL A 115 -7.71 -13.88 22.06
CA VAL A 115 -7.45 -15.29 22.36
C VAL A 115 -7.25 -16.09 21.07
N PHE A 116 -8.15 -15.92 20.10
CA PHE A 116 -8.04 -16.59 18.80
C PHE A 116 -6.71 -16.28 18.10
N ARG A 117 -6.32 -15.00 18.01
CA ARG A 117 -5.04 -14.59 17.45
C ARG A 117 -3.84 -15.23 18.18
N THR A 118 -3.91 -15.29 19.51
CA THR A 118 -2.85 -15.90 20.33
C THR A 118 -2.66 -17.38 19.99
N GLU A 119 -3.75 -18.13 19.83
CA GLU A 119 -3.67 -19.54 19.44
C GLU A 119 -3.17 -19.70 18.00
N VAL A 120 -3.62 -18.87 17.08
CA VAL A 120 -3.08 -18.85 15.71
C VAL A 120 -1.57 -18.63 15.71
N LYS A 121 -1.05 -17.62 16.46
CA LYS A 121 0.39 -17.37 16.57
C LYS A 121 1.17 -18.60 17.01
N LYS A 122 0.67 -19.34 18.00
CA LYS A 122 1.31 -20.59 18.49
C LYS A 122 1.36 -21.66 17.40
N ILE A 123 0.27 -21.83 16.65
CA ILE A 123 0.20 -22.80 15.55
C ILE A 123 1.24 -22.46 14.48
N ILE A 124 1.29 -21.18 14.04
CA ILE A 124 2.25 -20.74 13.03
C ILE A 124 3.69 -20.99 13.48
N LEU A 125 4.02 -20.60 14.72
CA LEU A 125 5.36 -20.84 15.27
C LEU A 125 5.70 -22.32 15.32
N SER A 126 4.76 -23.19 15.69
CA SER A 126 4.99 -24.63 15.70
C SER A 126 5.29 -25.21 14.31
N ILE A 127 4.66 -24.66 13.25
CA ILE A 127 4.91 -25.05 11.86
C ILE A 127 6.29 -24.54 11.40
N ILE A 128 6.63 -23.29 11.72
CA ILE A 128 7.93 -22.70 11.35
C ILE A 128 9.10 -23.43 12.04
N GLN A 129 8.92 -23.81 13.29
CA GLN A 129 9.95 -24.49 14.10
C GLN A 129 10.00 -26.01 13.87
N SER A 130 9.16 -26.53 12.99
CA SER A 130 9.09 -27.95 12.67
C SER A 130 10.26 -28.38 11.78
N ASP A 131 10.80 -29.59 12.04
CA ASP A 131 11.81 -30.22 11.19
C ASP A 131 11.34 -30.48 9.75
N SER A 132 10.05 -30.39 9.49
CA SER A 132 9.47 -30.55 8.16
C SER A 132 9.54 -29.27 7.29
N LEU A 133 9.93 -28.13 7.85
CA LEU A 133 10.09 -26.90 7.09
C LEU A 133 11.21 -27.03 6.05
N PRO A 134 10.93 -26.90 4.74
CA PRO A 134 11.96 -27.04 3.72
C PRO A 134 12.92 -25.84 3.75
N LYS A 135 14.18 -26.06 3.39
CA LYS A 135 15.17 -24.99 3.27
C LYS A 135 14.83 -23.96 2.19
N CYS A 136 14.14 -24.38 1.15
CA CYS A 136 13.64 -23.54 0.06
C CYS A 136 12.15 -23.76 -0.10
N ILE A 137 11.42 -22.68 -0.23
CA ILE A 137 9.98 -22.68 -0.45
C ILE A 137 9.74 -22.08 -1.86
N ASP A 138 9.07 -22.82 -2.72
CA ASP A 138 8.71 -22.39 -4.06
C ASP A 138 7.18 -22.29 -4.24
N TRP A 139 6.75 -21.82 -5.41
CA TRP A 139 5.35 -21.63 -5.77
C TRP A 139 4.47 -22.88 -5.59
N ASP A 140 5.00 -24.07 -5.84
CA ASP A 140 4.27 -25.33 -5.78
C ASP A 140 4.33 -25.96 -4.37
N SER A 141 5.14 -25.40 -3.47
CA SER A 141 5.27 -25.89 -2.11
C SER A 141 4.03 -25.62 -1.26
N PRO A 142 3.55 -26.54 -0.43
CA PRO A 142 2.52 -26.25 0.58
C PRO A 142 2.89 -25.08 1.49
N TYR A 143 4.17 -24.90 1.80
CA TYR A 143 4.69 -23.81 2.63
C TYR A 143 4.61 -22.42 1.96
N TRP A 144 4.33 -22.35 0.64
CA TRP A 144 3.98 -21.07 -0.01
C TRP A 144 2.76 -20.42 0.62
N SER A 145 1.82 -21.22 1.14
CA SER A 145 0.66 -20.71 1.88
C SER A 145 1.02 -19.94 3.14
N LEU A 146 2.11 -20.31 3.80
CA LEU A 146 2.62 -19.60 4.97
C LEU A 146 3.24 -18.25 4.58
N LEU A 147 4.07 -18.22 3.54
CA LEU A 147 4.59 -16.95 2.99
C LEU A 147 3.45 -16.05 2.53
N MET A 148 2.48 -16.62 1.81
CA MET A 148 1.27 -15.92 1.36
C MET A 148 0.52 -15.27 2.52
N ALA A 149 0.39 -15.95 3.65
CA ALA A 149 -0.33 -15.43 4.80
C ALA A 149 0.47 -14.31 5.50
N ILE A 150 1.79 -14.42 5.58
CA ILE A 150 2.66 -13.36 6.11
C ILE A 150 2.56 -12.12 5.22
N GLU A 151 2.69 -12.26 3.90
CA GLU A 151 2.59 -11.14 2.97
C GLU A 151 1.17 -10.54 2.92
N HIS A 152 0.14 -11.35 3.10
CA HIS A 152 -1.24 -10.87 3.22
C HIS A 152 -1.44 -10.00 4.46
N GLU A 153 -0.90 -10.40 5.61
CA GLU A 153 -0.94 -9.57 6.83
C GLU A 153 -0.20 -8.24 6.59
N ARG A 154 0.92 -8.24 5.84
CA ARG A 154 1.66 -7.02 5.48
C ARG A 154 0.90 -6.08 4.56
N ILE A 155 0.12 -6.60 3.60
CA ILE A 155 -0.79 -5.77 2.79
C ILE A 155 -1.82 -5.05 3.68
N HIS A 156 -2.29 -5.72 4.73
CA HIS A 156 -3.26 -5.14 5.65
C HIS A 156 -2.72 -4.01 6.53
N PHE A 157 -1.42 -3.79 6.60
CA PHE A 157 -0.87 -2.56 7.21
C PHE A 157 -1.29 -1.31 6.44
N GLU A 158 -1.30 -1.37 5.11
CA GLU A 158 -1.79 -0.29 4.26
C GLU A 158 -3.26 0.01 4.55
N THR A 159 -4.11 -0.99 4.39
CA THR A 159 -5.55 -0.83 4.59
C THR A 159 -5.89 -0.37 6.01
N SER A 160 -5.28 -1.01 7.02
CA SER A 160 -5.57 -0.68 8.41
C SER A 160 -5.08 0.71 8.79
N SER A 161 -3.88 1.13 8.33
CA SER A 161 -3.38 2.48 8.61
C SER A 161 -4.24 3.57 7.98
N VAL A 162 -4.70 3.37 6.74
CA VAL A 162 -5.65 4.31 6.09
C VAL A 162 -6.96 4.39 6.85
N LEU A 163 -7.48 3.28 7.36
CA LEU A 163 -8.72 3.25 8.14
C LEU A 163 -8.54 3.90 9.53
N ILE A 164 -7.45 3.62 10.23
CA ILE A 164 -7.12 4.24 11.51
C ILE A 164 -6.97 5.76 11.35
N ARG A 165 -6.34 6.21 10.28
CA ARG A 165 -6.19 7.64 9.98
C ARG A 165 -7.54 8.35 9.74
N GLN A 166 -8.57 7.64 9.35
CA GLN A 166 -9.92 8.19 9.11
C GLN A 166 -10.76 8.30 10.38
N TYR A 167 -10.32 7.73 11.50
CA TYR A 167 -10.99 7.95 12.78
C TYR A 167 -10.84 9.40 13.25
N ASP A 168 -11.80 9.84 14.06
CA ASP A 168 -11.64 11.07 14.82
C ASP A 168 -10.37 10.96 15.69
N ILE A 169 -9.63 12.08 15.78
CA ILE A 169 -8.32 12.10 16.46
C ILE A 169 -8.41 11.68 17.92
N GLU A 170 -9.57 11.89 18.54
CA GLU A 170 -9.86 11.48 19.92
C GLU A 170 -9.90 9.94 20.09
N MET A 171 -10.13 9.18 19.03
CA MET A 171 -10.22 7.71 19.06
C MET A 171 -8.87 7.03 18.93
N VAL A 172 -7.83 7.76 18.56
CA VAL A 172 -6.49 7.22 18.34
C VAL A 172 -5.47 7.83 19.28
N LYS A 173 -4.42 7.07 19.57
CA LYS A 173 -3.25 7.53 20.31
C LYS A 173 -1.98 7.25 19.50
N LYS A 174 -1.08 8.20 19.57
CA LYS A 174 0.22 8.08 18.91
C LYS A 174 1.08 7.05 19.65
N PRO A 175 1.56 6.00 18.99
CA PRO A 175 2.50 5.07 19.61
C PRO A 175 3.80 5.77 20.01
N ASP A 176 4.43 5.29 21.09
CA ASP A 176 5.72 5.81 21.53
C ASP A 176 6.77 5.69 20.41
N GLY A 177 7.48 6.78 20.18
CA GLY A 177 8.50 6.84 19.15
C GLY A 177 7.99 7.07 17.71
N TRP A 178 6.69 7.19 17.48
CA TRP A 178 6.16 7.57 16.18
C TRP A 178 6.49 9.02 15.86
N MET A 179 7.25 9.26 14.80
CA MET A 179 7.73 10.60 14.43
C MET A 179 7.44 10.87 12.94
N TYR A 180 7.21 12.15 12.63
CA TYR A 180 7.06 12.63 11.26
C TYR A 180 8.33 13.34 10.80
N LYS A 181 8.66 13.26 9.53
CA LYS A 181 9.82 13.95 8.94
C LYS A 181 9.40 15.36 8.49
N LEU A 182 9.50 16.34 9.39
CA LEU A 182 9.08 17.72 9.14
C LEU A 182 10.24 18.69 8.88
N ASP A 183 11.46 18.34 9.30
CA ASP A 183 12.63 19.19 9.39
C ASP A 183 13.49 19.23 8.11
N TYR A 184 12.84 19.31 6.94
CA TYR A 184 13.53 19.41 5.66
C TYR A 184 13.04 20.65 4.90
N ASP A 185 13.86 21.72 4.96
CA ASP A 185 13.55 22.99 4.31
C ASP A 185 13.97 22.96 2.83
N PHE A 186 13.21 22.21 2.03
CA PHE A 186 13.34 22.13 0.58
C PHE A 186 11.98 22.28 -0.07
N ASN A 187 11.81 23.32 -0.86
CA ASN A 187 10.59 23.55 -1.62
C ASN A 187 10.93 23.43 -3.11
N PRO A 188 10.78 22.24 -3.71
CA PRO A 188 11.15 22.02 -5.09
C PRO A 188 10.23 22.78 -6.05
N GLU A 189 10.79 23.34 -7.10
CA GLU A 189 10.03 23.76 -8.28
C GLU A 189 9.69 22.53 -9.14
N LEU A 190 8.61 22.62 -9.92
CA LEU A 190 8.22 21.57 -10.87
C LEU A 190 9.27 21.47 -11.98
N GLU A 191 10.10 20.47 -11.92
CA GLU A 191 11.14 20.14 -12.87
C GLU A 191 10.77 18.88 -13.65
N PHE A 192 11.03 18.85 -14.96
CA PHE A 192 10.83 17.68 -15.81
C PHE A 192 12.16 17.09 -16.25
N ILE A 193 12.26 15.77 -16.20
CA ILE A 193 13.41 14.99 -16.68
C ILE A 193 12.99 14.27 -17.96
N LYS A 194 13.79 14.40 -19.01
CA LYS A 194 13.61 13.66 -20.26
C LYS A 194 14.01 12.21 -20.07
N VAL A 195 13.13 11.31 -20.45
CA VAL A 195 13.35 9.87 -20.44
C VAL A 195 13.40 9.37 -21.88
N GLU A 196 14.54 8.82 -22.28
CA GLU A 196 14.71 8.26 -23.63
C GLU A 196 13.88 6.98 -23.77
N SER A 197 13.46 6.70 -25.01
CA SER A 197 12.72 5.47 -25.34
C SER A 197 13.50 4.20 -24.96
N GLY A 198 12.80 3.11 -24.74
CA GLY A 198 13.42 1.83 -24.42
C GLY A 198 12.43 0.68 -24.45
N ASN A 199 12.97 -0.54 -24.49
CA ASN A 199 12.18 -1.76 -24.30
C ASN A 199 12.17 -2.12 -22.82
N VAL A 200 11.04 -2.56 -22.33
CA VAL A 200 10.85 -3.09 -20.98
C VAL A 200 10.12 -4.41 -21.03
N GLN A 201 10.40 -5.25 -20.06
CA GLN A 201 9.64 -6.46 -19.80
C GLN A 201 8.94 -6.32 -18.45
N LEU A 202 7.62 -6.31 -18.46
CA LEU A 202 6.80 -6.39 -17.26
C LEU A 202 6.78 -7.82 -16.73
N GLY A 203 6.56 -7.95 -15.45
CA GLY A 203 6.46 -9.21 -14.72
C GLY A 203 7.70 -9.53 -13.89
N ARG A 204 7.48 -10.34 -12.88
CA ARG A 204 8.53 -10.86 -11.99
C ARG A 204 9.21 -12.04 -12.66
N PRO A 205 10.56 -12.14 -12.63
CA PRO A 205 11.25 -13.33 -13.09
C PRO A 205 10.82 -14.58 -12.31
N SER A 206 10.58 -15.69 -13.01
CA SER A 206 10.16 -16.95 -12.38
C SER A 206 11.20 -17.57 -11.44
N ASN A 207 12.47 -17.19 -11.61
CA ASN A 207 13.57 -17.57 -10.73
C ASN A 207 13.87 -16.52 -9.65
N SER A 208 12.95 -15.61 -9.37
CA SER A 208 13.08 -14.65 -8.28
C SER A 208 13.20 -15.37 -6.94
N ASN A 209 14.13 -14.93 -6.12
CA ASN A 209 14.33 -15.45 -4.76
C ASN A 209 13.40 -14.81 -3.73
N MET A 210 12.35 -14.12 -4.16
CA MET A 210 11.40 -13.41 -3.31
C MET A 210 9.99 -13.91 -3.55
N TYR A 211 9.14 -13.85 -2.53
CA TYR A 211 7.71 -14.05 -2.69
C TYR A 211 7.14 -13.08 -3.74
N GLY A 212 6.16 -13.53 -4.49
CA GLY A 212 5.37 -12.71 -5.41
C GLY A 212 3.93 -13.19 -5.46
N TRP A 213 3.01 -12.25 -5.67
CA TRP A 213 1.61 -12.55 -5.88
C TRP A 213 1.39 -13.06 -7.31
N ASP A 214 0.26 -13.72 -7.53
CA ASP A 214 -0.06 -14.32 -8.84
C ASP A 214 -0.06 -13.30 -9.98
N ASN A 215 -0.48 -12.06 -9.74
CA ASN A 215 -0.53 -10.98 -10.74
C ASN A 215 0.85 -10.41 -11.11
N GLU A 216 1.88 -10.72 -10.33
CA GLU A 216 3.24 -10.29 -10.62
C GLU A 216 3.95 -11.20 -11.63
N TYR A 217 3.44 -12.43 -11.83
CA TYR A 217 4.00 -13.41 -12.75
C TYR A 217 3.30 -13.35 -14.11
N GLY A 218 4.02 -13.81 -15.11
CA GLY A 218 3.71 -13.60 -16.51
C GLY A 218 4.69 -12.63 -17.14
N SER A 219 4.48 -12.22 -18.37
CA SER A 219 5.41 -11.37 -19.08
C SER A 219 4.71 -10.55 -20.15
N LEU A 220 5.08 -9.28 -20.25
CA LEU A 220 4.64 -8.42 -21.35
C LEU A 220 5.80 -7.55 -21.80
N ASN A 221 6.22 -7.70 -23.07
CA ASN A 221 7.26 -6.88 -23.66
C ASN A 221 6.64 -5.60 -24.24
N CYS A 222 7.11 -4.45 -23.82
CA CYS A 222 6.62 -3.15 -24.26
C CYS A 222 7.75 -2.30 -24.80
N PHE A 223 7.50 -1.56 -25.89
CA PHE A 223 8.34 -0.45 -26.30
C PHE A 223 7.74 0.85 -25.75
N VAL A 224 8.49 1.53 -24.90
CA VAL A 224 8.14 2.83 -24.33
C VAL A 224 8.78 3.92 -25.15
N LYS A 225 7.95 4.85 -25.67
CA LYS A 225 8.46 6.07 -26.35
C LYS A 225 9.10 7.00 -25.36
N SER A 226 9.95 7.93 -25.85
CA SER A 226 10.51 8.99 -25.00
C SER A 226 9.38 9.91 -24.46
N PHE A 227 9.54 10.36 -23.23
CA PHE A 227 8.60 11.23 -22.53
C PHE A 227 9.37 12.14 -21.54
N GLU A 228 8.71 13.14 -21.02
CA GLU A 228 9.20 13.91 -19.88
C GLU A 228 8.41 13.55 -18.62
N VAL A 229 9.09 13.36 -17.51
CA VAL A 229 8.48 13.03 -16.21
C VAL A 229 8.85 14.07 -15.18
N SER A 230 7.90 14.47 -14.31
CA SER A 230 8.24 15.32 -13.17
C SER A 230 9.24 14.60 -12.26
N LYS A 231 10.30 15.32 -11.87
CA LYS A 231 11.37 14.79 -11.04
C LYS A 231 10.85 14.28 -9.71
N ASN A 232 9.98 15.07 -9.07
CA ASN A 232 9.32 14.74 -7.83
C ASN A 232 7.85 14.37 -8.06
N MET A 233 7.26 13.71 -7.10
CA MET A 233 5.81 13.60 -7.00
C MET A 233 5.20 14.98 -6.78
N ILE A 234 3.95 15.19 -7.18
CA ILE A 234 3.26 16.45 -6.97
C ILE A 234 3.09 16.69 -5.47
N THR A 235 3.52 17.87 -5.05
CA THR A 235 3.54 18.28 -3.64
C THR A 235 2.20 18.88 -3.20
N ASN A 236 2.00 18.98 -1.88
CA ASN A 236 0.87 19.71 -1.30
C ASN A 236 0.85 21.17 -1.79
N ALA A 237 2.01 21.84 -1.92
CA ALA A 237 2.08 23.20 -2.42
C ALA A 237 1.56 23.33 -3.87
N GLU A 238 2.00 22.45 -4.77
CA GLU A 238 1.57 22.45 -6.16
C GLU A 238 0.09 22.10 -6.29
N PHE A 239 -0.44 21.24 -5.42
CA PHE A 239 -1.85 20.88 -5.43
C PHE A 239 -2.74 22.01 -4.87
N LEU A 240 -2.23 22.85 -3.97
CA LEU A 240 -2.90 24.04 -3.52
C LEU A 240 -3.17 25.02 -4.67
N ASP A 241 -2.27 25.14 -5.64
CA ASP A 241 -2.48 25.97 -6.84
C ASP A 241 -3.69 25.48 -7.64
N PHE A 242 -3.87 24.18 -7.79
CA PHE A 242 -5.05 23.58 -8.43
C PHE A 242 -6.33 23.93 -7.68
N ILE A 243 -6.33 23.78 -6.35
CA ILE A 243 -7.49 24.13 -5.51
C ILE A 243 -7.81 25.62 -5.66
N SER A 244 -6.79 26.48 -5.51
CA SER A 244 -6.93 27.93 -5.54
C SER A 244 -7.40 28.47 -6.89
N SER A 245 -7.14 27.75 -7.99
CA SER A 245 -7.62 28.07 -9.33
C SER A 245 -9.06 27.58 -9.61
N GLY A 246 -9.77 27.08 -8.60
CA GLY A 246 -11.13 26.55 -8.76
C GLY A 246 -11.19 25.13 -9.29
N GLY A 247 -10.14 24.32 -9.04
CA GLY A 247 -10.02 22.96 -9.55
C GLY A 247 -11.20 22.05 -9.19
N TYR A 248 -11.72 22.15 -7.96
CA TYR A 248 -12.89 21.38 -7.51
C TYR A 248 -14.25 21.96 -7.96
N GLU A 249 -14.25 23.15 -8.54
CA GLU A 249 -15.45 23.84 -9.02
C GLU A 249 -15.62 23.73 -10.53
N THR A 250 -14.52 23.45 -11.25
CA THR A 250 -14.46 23.43 -12.72
C THR A 250 -14.65 22.02 -13.26
N LYS A 251 -15.87 21.69 -13.72
CA LYS A 251 -16.23 20.35 -14.22
C LYS A 251 -15.32 19.85 -15.33
N ASP A 252 -14.82 20.75 -16.20
CA ASP A 252 -14.04 20.40 -17.39
C ASP A 252 -12.72 19.70 -17.06
N TYR A 253 -12.20 19.82 -15.83
CA TYR A 253 -11.01 19.11 -15.38
C TYR A 253 -11.28 17.64 -14.97
N TRP A 254 -12.54 17.28 -14.76
CA TRP A 254 -12.90 15.96 -14.22
C TRP A 254 -13.45 15.03 -15.28
N SER A 255 -13.24 13.72 -15.10
CA SER A 255 -14.09 12.73 -15.75
C SER A 255 -15.51 12.80 -15.20
N GLU A 256 -16.48 12.27 -15.93
CA GLU A 256 -17.87 12.25 -15.46
C GLU A 256 -17.99 11.51 -14.13
N ALA A 257 -17.30 10.36 -13.99
CA ALA A 257 -17.27 9.58 -12.75
C ALA A 257 -16.64 10.38 -11.61
N GLY A 258 -15.49 11.01 -11.84
CA GLY A 258 -14.80 11.85 -10.85
C GLY A 258 -15.62 13.04 -10.41
N TRP A 259 -16.26 13.74 -11.35
CA TRP A 259 -17.15 14.86 -11.04
C TRP A 259 -18.32 14.45 -10.17
N ASN A 260 -19.02 13.38 -10.55
CA ASN A 260 -20.14 12.85 -9.78
C ASN A 260 -19.70 12.44 -8.38
N TRP A 261 -18.52 11.83 -8.27
CA TRP A 261 -17.98 11.41 -6.99
C TRP A 261 -17.68 12.59 -6.06
N ILE A 262 -16.91 13.61 -6.49
CA ILE A 262 -16.59 14.76 -5.63
C ILE A 262 -17.85 15.51 -5.19
N LYS A 263 -18.88 15.61 -6.05
CA LYS A 263 -20.15 16.23 -5.70
C LYS A 263 -20.94 15.40 -4.69
N SER A 264 -20.95 14.06 -4.84
CA SER A 264 -21.60 13.16 -3.88
C SER A 264 -20.95 13.20 -2.49
N GLN A 265 -19.63 13.41 -2.43
CA GLN A 265 -18.87 13.52 -1.19
C GLN A 265 -18.75 14.97 -0.67
N ASN A 266 -19.27 15.94 -1.41
CA ASN A 266 -19.15 17.39 -1.11
C ASN A 266 -17.69 17.83 -0.84
N LEU A 267 -16.75 17.34 -1.65
CA LEU A 267 -15.32 17.63 -1.47
C LEU A 267 -14.95 18.93 -2.20
N SER A 268 -14.06 19.69 -1.56
CA SER A 268 -13.43 20.90 -2.08
C SER A 268 -11.89 20.87 -1.97
N MET A 269 -11.33 19.81 -1.40
CA MET A 269 -9.91 19.59 -1.18
C MET A 269 -9.64 18.12 -0.88
N PRO A 270 -8.37 17.65 -0.88
CA PRO A 270 -8.00 16.27 -0.50
C PRO A 270 -8.51 15.88 0.88
N LYS A 271 -8.88 14.61 1.04
CA LYS A 271 -9.59 14.10 2.23
C LYS A 271 -8.92 14.41 3.56
N PHE A 272 -7.60 14.40 3.61
CA PHE A 272 -6.83 14.60 4.85
C PHE A 272 -6.40 16.05 5.10
N TRP A 273 -6.83 16.98 4.23
CA TRP A 273 -6.59 18.40 4.43
C TRP A 273 -7.66 18.99 5.34
N ILE A 274 -7.24 19.90 6.19
CA ILE A 274 -8.12 20.62 7.13
C ILE A 274 -7.85 22.11 6.96
N ILE A 275 -8.91 22.93 6.94
CA ILE A 275 -8.80 24.38 6.95
C ILE A 275 -9.43 24.94 8.22
N ARG A 276 -8.68 25.76 8.94
CA ARG A 276 -9.16 26.52 10.10
C ARG A 276 -8.54 27.93 10.09
N ASP A 277 -9.35 28.96 10.26
CA ASP A 277 -8.90 30.36 10.30
C ASP A 277 -8.01 30.73 9.09
N GLN A 278 -8.36 30.25 7.90
CA GLN A 278 -7.62 30.43 6.63
C GLN A 278 -6.23 29.77 6.60
N LYS A 279 -5.92 28.93 7.57
CA LYS A 279 -4.69 28.15 7.61
C LYS A 279 -4.97 26.68 7.31
N TYR A 280 -4.07 26.06 6.55
CA TYR A 280 -4.17 24.65 6.18
C TYR A 280 -3.37 23.78 7.18
N TYR A 281 -3.96 22.64 7.49
CA TYR A 281 -3.37 21.56 8.30
C TYR A 281 -3.52 20.24 7.59
N LEU A 282 -2.69 19.27 7.96
CA LEU A 282 -2.79 17.90 7.49
C LEU A 282 -3.17 16.97 8.66
N ARG A 283 -4.19 16.14 8.47
CA ARG A 283 -4.46 15.00 9.33
C ARG A 283 -3.41 13.92 9.01
N ALA A 284 -2.32 13.88 9.78
CA ALA A 284 -1.36 12.78 9.78
C ALA A 284 -1.97 11.54 10.47
N MET A 285 -1.21 10.48 10.74
CA MET A 285 -1.78 9.28 11.36
C MET A 285 -2.44 9.57 12.72
N PHE A 286 -1.76 10.31 13.60
CA PHE A 286 -2.19 10.49 14.98
C PHE A 286 -2.24 11.96 15.44
N ASP A 287 -1.90 12.88 14.57
CA ASP A 287 -1.85 14.30 14.84
C ASP A 287 -2.45 15.11 13.70
N GLU A 288 -2.92 16.29 14.01
CA GLU A 288 -3.14 17.36 13.04
C GLU A 288 -1.92 18.27 13.08
N ILE A 289 -1.20 18.33 11.98
CA ILE A 289 0.05 19.07 11.85
C ILE A 289 -0.11 20.27 10.93
N ASP A 290 0.73 21.28 11.06
CA ASP A 290 0.84 22.35 10.05
C ASP A 290 1.10 21.72 8.69
N MET A 291 0.47 22.24 7.64
CA MET A 291 0.56 21.66 6.32
C MET A 291 2.01 21.51 5.85
N PRO A 292 2.51 20.28 5.64
CA PRO A 292 3.85 20.05 5.11
C PRO A 292 3.83 20.23 3.59
N TRP A 293 4.09 21.46 3.15
CA TRP A 293 3.93 21.87 1.75
C TRP A 293 4.80 21.12 0.76
N ASN A 294 5.94 20.61 1.21
CA ASN A 294 6.90 19.84 0.41
C ASN A 294 6.72 18.30 0.48
N TRP A 295 5.66 17.81 1.16
CA TRP A 295 5.30 16.40 1.08
C TRP A 295 4.49 16.12 -0.19
N PRO A 296 4.54 14.87 -0.74
CA PRO A 296 3.66 14.49 -1.82
C PRO A 296 2.20 14.62 -1.36
N VAL A 297 1.35 15.13 -2.24
CA VAL A 297 -0.09 15.19 -1.96
C VAL A 297 -0.67 13.78 -1.99
N GLU A 298 -1.48 13.43 -1.00
CA GLU A 298 -2.23 12.18 -0.95
C GLU A 298 -3.64 12.42 -1.48
N VAL A 299 -3.98 11.78 -2.60
CA VAL A 299 -5.22 11.99 -3.36
C VAL A 299 -5.76 10.68 -3.92
N ILE A 300 -7.01 10.68 -4.36
CA ILE A 300 -7.58 9.58 -5.16
C ILE A 300 -7.24 9.75 -6.65
N ALA A 301 -7.45 8.70 -7.45
CA ALA A 301 -7.11 8.74 -8.87
C ALA A 301 -7.86 9.84 -9.65
N TYR A 302 -9.12 10.10 -9.32
CA TYR A 302 -9.89 11.16 -10.00
C TYR A 302 -9.32 12.56 -9.75
N GLU A 303 -8.79 12.82 -8.55
CA GLU A 303 -8.13 14.09 -8.22
C GLU A 303 -6.81 14.24 -8.98
N ALA A 304 -6.02 13.17 -9.05
CA ALA A 304 -4.77 13.15 -9.82
C ALA A 304 -5.02 13.39 -11.32
N GLU A 305 -6.02 12.73 -11.91
CA GLU A 305 -6.42 12.94 -13.29
C GLU A 305 -6.92 14.37 -13.56
N ALA A 306 -7.69 14.93 -12.63
CA ALA A 306 -8.19 16.31 -12.76
C ALA A 306 -7.03 17.32 -12.72
N PHE A 307 -6.07 17.11 -11.83
CA PHE A 307 -4.85 17.92 -11.79
C PHE A 307 -4.07 17.86 -13.12
N CYS A 308 -3.91 16.67 -13.70
CA CYS A 308 -3.25 16.51 -15.00
C CYS A 308 -3.96 17.36 -16.08
N ARG A 309 -5.29 17.28 -16.18
CA ARG A 309 -6.07 18.06 -17.16
C ARG A 309 -5.95 19.56 -16.93
N TRP A 310 -5.96 20.01 -15.67
CA TRP A 310 -5.74 21.41 -15.32
C TRP A 310 -4.37 21.91 -15.77
N LYS A 311 -3.31 21.12 -15.61
CA LYS A 311 -1.95 21.48 -16.04
C LYS A 311 -1.80 21.56 -17.57
N GLY A 312 -2.63 20.87 -18.35
CA GLY A 312 -2.67 20.97 -19.80
C GLY A 312 -2.91 19.66 -20.52
N ASN A 313 -3.30 19.75 -21.79
CA ASN A 313 -3.72 18.60 -22.60
C ASN A 313 -2.63 17.56 -22.89
N ASN A 314 -1.36 17.87 -22.70
CA ASN A 314 -0.24 16.95 -22.87
C ASN A 314 0.25 16.35 -21.55
N MET A 315 -0.43 16.66 -20.44
CA MET A 315 -0.11 16.13 -19.10
C MET A 315 -1.01 14.95 -18.77
N ARG A 316 -0.43 13.93 -18.19
CA ARG A 316 -1.11 12.70 -17.79
C ARG A 316 -0.37 11.98 -16.65
N LEU A 317 -0.96 10.91 -16.13
CA LEU A 317 -0.33 9.96 -15.22
C LEU A 317 0.63 9.01 -15.96
N LEU A 318 1.55 8.38 -15.24
CA LEU A 318 2.42 7.31 -15.73
C LEU A 318 1.63 6.06 -16.15
N TYR A 319 2.11 5.38 -17.19
CA TYR A 319 1.75 3.99 -17.45
C TYR A 319 2.72 3.03 -16.75
N GLU A 320 2.26 1.81 -16.44
CA GLU A 320 3.07 0.77 -15.81
C GLU A 320 4.40 0.52 -16.55
N ALA A 321 4.37 0.46 -17.87
CA ALA A 321 5.58 0.26 -18.68
C ALA A 321 6.58 1.43 -18.57
N GLU A 322 6.08 2.66 -18.41
CA GLU A 322 6.92 3.84 -18.20
C GLU A 322 7.54 3.83 -16.80
N TRP A 323 6.75 3.51 -15.77
CA TRP A 323 7.24 3.32 -14.42
C TRP A 323 8.31 2.22 -14.35
N LYS A 324 8.08 1.11 -15.05
CA LYS A 324 9.06 0.02 -15.15
C LYS A 324 10.36 0.48 -15.83
N LEU A 325 10.27 1.27 -16.91
CA LEU A 325 11.45 1.82 -17.59
C LEU A 325 12.26 2.72 -16.65
N LEU A 326 11.59 3.55 -15.84
CA LEU A 326 12.24 4.39 -14.84
C LEU A 326 12.95 3.53 -13.79
N THR A 327 12.23 2.57 -13.19
CA THR A 327 12.80 1.73 -12.12
C THR A 327 13.94 0.84 -12.61
N ASP A 328 13.90 0.33 -13.84
CA ASP A 328 14.99 -0.45 -14.42
C ASP A 328 16.26 0.40 -14.62
N ARG A 329 16.11 1.67 -15.01
CA ARG A 329 17.24 2.59 -15.14
C ARG A 329 17.80 3.05 -13.81
N TYR A 330 16.91 3.26 -12.83
CA TYR A 330 17.28 3.72 -11.50
C TYR A 330 18.06 2.67 -10.73
N PHE A 331 17.62 1.42 -10.81
CA PHE A 331 18.15 0.33 -10.00
C PHE A 331 19.14 -0.58 -10.74
N ASN A 332 19.60 -0.23 -11.94
CA ASN A 332 20.61 -0.94 -12.74
C ASN A 332 20.40 -2.48 -12.79
N ASN A 333 19.15 -2.94 -12.87
CA ASN A 333 18.77 -4.36 -12.81
C ASN A 333 19.15 -5.10 -11.51
N GLU A 334 19.72 -4.45 -10.52
CA GLU A 334 19.94 -5.05 -9.22
C GLU A 334 18.59 -5.37 -8.58
N LEU A 335 18.46 -6.57 -8.06
CA LEU A 335 17.39 -6.90 -7.14
C LEU A 335 17.60 -5.98 -5.94
N LEU A 336 16.59 -5.16 -5.64
CA LEU A 336 16.56 -4.46 -4.36
C LEU A 336 16.52 -5.56 -3.30
N ASP A 337 17.65 -5.78 -2.67
CA ASP A 337 17.63 -6.51 -1.42
C ASP A 337 17.09 -5.58 -0.33
N PHE A 338 16.60 -6.17 0.75
CA PHE A 338 16.01 -5.39 1.83
C PHE A 338 17.00 -4.45 2.53
N ASP A 339 18.30 -4.64 2.38
CA ASP A 339 19.32 -3.72 2.89
C ASP A 339 19.28 -2.37 2.16
N SER A 340 18.75 -2.33 0.92
CA SER A 340 18.57 -1.09 0.14
C SER A 340 17.42 -0.22 0.64
N TYR A 341 16.47 -0.77 1.41
CA TYR A 341 15.31 0.00 1.91
C TYR A 341 15.66 1.13 2.89
N SER A 342 16.87 1.14 3.45
CA SER A 342 17.37 2.29 4.21
C SER A 342 17.36 3.61 3.42
N ASN A 343 17.31 3.53 2.08
CA ASN A 343 17.30 4.66 1.15
C ASN A 343 15.90 5.09 0.71
N PHE A 344 14.84 4.53 1.32
CA PHE A 344 13.44 4.83 0.96
C PHE A 344 12.60 5.07 2.21
N ASN A 345 11.49 5.77 2.04
CA ASN A 345 10.47 5.90 3.07
C ASN A 345 9.47 4.74 2.95
N THR A 346 9.83 3.61 3.56
CA THR A 346 9.02 2.38 3.67
C THR A 346 9.09 1.84 5.09
N ASN A 347 8.43 0.73 5.39
CA ASN A 347 8.50 0.03 6.69
C ASN A 347 8.17 0.93 7.90
N PHE A 348 7.19 1.80 7.77
CA PHE A 348 6.80 2.77 8.82
C PHE A 348 7.93 3.67 9.31
N ARG A 349 8.95 3.90 8.51
CA ARG A 349 10.16 4.62 8.91
C ARG A 349 9.88 5.98 9.56
N PHE A 350 8.96 6.75 8.96
CA PHE A 350 8.49 8.02 9.52
C PHE A 350 7.01 7.97 9.90
N GLY A 351 6.33 6.84 9.66
CA GLY A 351 4.90 6.71 9.92
C GLY A 351 4.02 7.75 9.21
N SER A 352 4.54 8.29 8.12
CA SER A 352 3.93 9.33 7.27
C SER A 352 4.68 9.45 5.97
N PRO A 353 4.15 10.16 4.96
CA PRO A 353 4.96 10.68 3.89
C PRO A 353 6.14 11.51 4.44
N SER A 354 7.12 11.77 3.61
CA SER A 354 8.27 12.63 3.88
C SER A 354 8.44 13.65 2.76
N PRO A 355 9.21 14.73 2.95
CA PRO A 355 9.49 15.70 1.89
C PRO A 355 9.97 15.01 0.61
N VAL A 356 9.41 15.41 -0.54
CA VAL A 356 9.83 14.87 -1.83
C VAL A 356 11.32 15.07 -2.03
N GLY A 357 11.99 14.07 -2.60
CA GLY A 357 13.43 14.13 -2.83
C GLY A 357 14.31 14.01 -1.57
N TYR A 358 13.75 13.76 -0.40
CA TYR A 358 14.54 13.55 0.81
C TYR A 358 15.53 12.37 0.66
N PHE A 359 15.14 11.34 -0.06
CA PHE A 359 15.96 10.17 -0.38
C PHE A 359 16.54 10.21 -1.80
N ALA A 360 16.72 11.41 -2.38
CA ALA A 360 17.29 11.51 -3.72
C ALA A 360 18.72 10.95 -3.75
N LEU A 361 18.91 9.84 -4.47
CA LEU A 361 20.21 9.20 -4.65
C LEU A 361 21.02 9.85 -5.79
N ASN A 362 20.35 10.49 -6.75
CA ASN A 362 20.96 11.14 -7.90
C ASN A 362 20.09 12.33 -8.34
N SER A 363 20.72 13.48 -8.60
CA SER A 363 20.04 14.69 -9.05
C SER A 363 19.36 14.58 -10.42
N ASP A 364 19.80 13.64 -11.26
CA ASP A 364 19.37 13.51 -12.65
C ASP A 364 18.25 12.47 -12.83
N LEU A 365 17.78 11.88 -11.74
CA LEU A 365 16.74 10.84 -11.75
C LEU A 365 15.51 11.29 -10.99
N PRO A 366 14.32 10.77 -11.35
CA PRO A 366 13.12 10.96 -10.54
C PRO A 366 13.32 10.42 -9.12
N THR A 367 12.78 11.14 -8.14
CA THR A 367 12.85 10.76 -6.73
C THR A 367 11.64 9.92 -6.32
N ASP A 368 11.71 9.26 -5.18
CA ASP A 368 10.56 8.57 -4.57
C ASP A 368 9.85 7.58 -5.53
N LEU A 369 10.61 6.88 -6.40
CA LEU A 369 10.06 5.81 -7.26
C LEU A 369 9.65 4.58 -6.45
N LEU A 370 10.19 4.43 -5.24
CA LEU A 370 9.78 3.42 -4.26
C LEU A 370 9.55 4.09 -2.91
N GLY A 371 8.49 3.67 -2.23
CA GLY A 371 8.11 4.20 -0.93
C GLY A 371 7.51 5.60 -1.00
N ASN A 372 7.47 6.26 0.13
CA ASN A 372 6.85 7.55 0.36
C ASN A 372 5.32 7.49 0.22
N VAL A 373 4.78 7.58 -0.99
CA VAL A 373 3.37 7.29 -1.30
C VAL A 373 3.29 6.44 -2.56
N TRP A 374 2.25 5.61 -2.68
CA TRP A 374 1.99 4.86 -3.90
C TRP A 374 1.89 5.77 -5.12
N GLU A 375 2.51 5.38 -6.20
CA GLU A 375 2.39 6.03 -7.50
C GLU A 375 1.09 5.59 -8.20
N ILE A 376 0.12 6.50 -8.35
CA ILE A 376 -1.11 6.24 -9.12
C ILE A 376 -0.75 6.16 -10.60
N LEU A 377 -1.11 5.04 -11.24
CA LEU A 377 -0.86 4.79 -12.65
C LEU A 377 -2.12 5.02 -13.51
N SER A 378 -1.89 5.27 -14.79
CA SER A 378 -2.97 5.49 -15.78
C SER A 378 -3.67 4.21 -16.21
N ASN A 379 -3.06 3.03 -15.96
CA ASN A 379 -3.59 1.74 -16.39
C ASN A 379 -4.80 1.31 -15.55
N ASP A 380 -5.73 0.60 -16.20
CA ASP A 380 -6.58 -0.35 -15.51
C ASP A 380 -5.75 -1.53 -15.04
N PHE A 381 -6.22 -2.25 -14.01
CA PHE A 381 -5.57 -3.48 -13.58
C PHE A 381 -5.85 -4.61 -14.58
N TYR A 382 -4.79 -5.28 -15.03
CA TYR A 382 -4.87 -6.29 -16.09
C TYR A 382 -3.90 -7.45 -15.84
N PRO A 383 -4.19 -8.67 -16.37
CA PRO A 383 -3.27 -9.81 -16.30
C PRO A 383 -2.11 -9.63 -17.27
N LEU A 384 -0.92 -10.10 -16.91
CA LEU A 384 0.20 -10.27 -17.82
C LEU A 384 0.03 -11.57 -18.65
N ASP A 385 0.67 -11.64 -19.83
CA ASP A 385 0.66 -12.84 -20.65
C ASP A 385 1.28 -14.01 -19.87
N GLY A 386 0.56 -15.13 -19.80
CA GLY A 386 0.97 -16.27 -19.00
C GLY A 386 0.59 -16.20 -17.52
N PHE A 387 -0.22 -15.21 -17.11
CA PHE A 387 -0.82 -15.16 -15.76
C PHE A 387 -1.46 -16.50 -15.38
N LYS A 388 -1.22 -16.92 -14.14
CA LYS A 388 -1.85 -18.11 -13.54
C LYS A 388 -2.28 -17.80 -12.13
N VAL A 389 -3.55 -18.05 -11.83
CA VAL A 389 -4.09 -17.97 -10.49
C VAL A 389 -3.38 -18.93 -9.55
N HIS A 390 -2.95 -18.46 -8.38
CA HIS A 390 -2.40 -19.36 -7.36
C HIS A 390 -3.51 -20.21 -6.73
N PRO A 391 -3.36 -21.56 -6.64
CA PRO A 391 -4.42 -22.44 -6.17
C PRO A 391 -4.89 -22.18 -4.74
N TYR A 392 -4.02 -21.60 -3.88
CA TYR A 392 -4.36 -21.30 -2.49
C TYR A 392 -5.12 -19.99 -2.31
N TYR A 393 -5.14 -19.07 -3.31
CA TYR A 393 -5.87 -17.81 -3.20
C TYR A 393 -6.39 -17.33 -4.57
N LYS A 394 -7.51 -17.90 -4.99
CA LYS A 394 -8.08 -17.64 -6.32
C LYS A 394 -8.65 -16.24 -6.49
N ASP A 395 -9.08 -15.62 -5.39
CA ASP A 395 -9.77 -14.34 -5.41
C ASP A 395 -8.84 -13.14 -5.15
N PHE A 396 -7.51 -13.35 -5.19
CA PHE A 396 -6.58 -12.25 -4.97
C PHE A 396 -6.52 -11.24 -6.13
N SER A 397 -6.46 -11.73 -7.37
CA SER A 397 -6.30 -10.86 -8.55
C SER A 397 -7.43 -10.99 -9.57
N LEU A 398 -7.89 -12.21 -9.82
CA LEU A 398 -8.81 -12.51 -10.93
C LEU A 398 -10.11 -11.69 -10.91
N PRO A 399 -10.79 -11.44 -9.78
CA PRO A 399 -12.02 -10.65 -9.75
C PRO A 399 -11.83 -9.17 -10.11
N PHE A 400 -10.60 -8.67 -10.06
CA PHE A 400 -10.27 -7.26 -10.20
C PHE A 400 -9.73 -6.89 -11.59
N PHE A 401 -9.68 -7.84 -12.52
CA PHE A 401 -9.46 -7.59 -13.95
C PHE A 401 -10.77 -7.20 -14.64
N ASP A 402 -11.44 -6.18 -14.12
CA ASP A 402 -12.81 -5.79 -14.44
C ASP A 402 -12.93 -4.42 -15.12
N SER A 403 -11.83 -3.77 -15.45
CA SER A 403 -11.74 -2.40 -15.96
C SER A 403 -12.29 -1.32 -14.99
N GLY A 404 -12.73 -1.70 -13.80
CA GLY A 404 -13.17 -0.79 -12.73
C GLY A 404 -12.06 -0.44 -11.76
N HIS A 405 -11.03 -1.29 -11.69
CA HIS A 405 -9.89 -1.10 -10.81
C HIS A 405 -8.69 -0.52 -11.59
N GLY A 406 -8.08 0.50 -11.01
CA GLY A 406 -6.82 1.07 -11.46
C GLY A 406 -5.63 0.35 -10.85
N MET A 407 -4.43 0.85 -11.17
CA MET A 407 -3.16 0.32 -10.66
C MET A 407 -2.36 1.37 -9.92
N MET A 408 -1.62 0.91 -8.93
CA MET A 408 -0.57 1.67 -8.24
C MET A 408 0.71 0.83 -8.16
N ALA A 409 1.85 1.51 -8.10
CA ALA A 409 3.17 0.89 -7.99
C ALA A 409 4.07 1.63 -6.98
N GLY A 410 5.18 1.02 -6.60
CA GLY A 410 6.24 1.64 -5.81
C GLY A 410 6.13 1.52 -4.31
N GLY A 411 4.97 1.22 -3.76
CA GLY A 411 4.76 1.18 -2.32
C GLY A 411 4.59 2.55 -1.68
N SER A 412 4.20 2.56 -0.42
CA SER A 412 4.10 3.77 0.42
C SER A 412 5.03 3.70 1.62
N TRP A 413 4.99 4.71 2.47
CA TRP A 413 5.69 4.72 3.77
C TRP A 413 5.24 3.56 4.71
N ALA A 414 4.03 3.02 4.50
CA ALA A 414 3.50 1.89 5.26
C ALA A 414 3.80 0.52 4.61
N SER A 415 4.25 0.50 3.36
CA SER A 415 4.56 -0.75 2.65
C SER A 415 5.73 -1.47 3.26
N THR A 416 5.59 -2.78 3.41
CA THR A 416 6.60 -3.68 3.97
C THR A 416 6.65 -4.98 3.16
N GLY A 417 7.76 -5.72 3.25
CA GLY A 417 7.88 -7.00 2.55
C GLY A 417 7.71 -6.87 1.03
N ASN A 418 6.95 -7.78 0.44
CA ASN A 418 6.76 -7.77 -1.01
C ASN A 418 6.02 -6.53 -1.53
N SER A 419 5.15 -5.91 -0.74
CA SER A 419 4.42 -4.70 -1.14
C SER A 419 5.34 -3.49 -1.38
N ALA A 420 6.56 -3.51 -0.81
CA ALA A 420 7.60 -2.52 -1.07
C ALA A 420 8.51 -2.88 -2.25
N SER A 421 8.21 -3.93 -3.01
CA SER A 421 9.05 -4.36 -4.14
C SER A 421 8.67 -3.66 -5.44
N ARG A 422 9.65 -3.55 -6.36
CA ARG A 422 9.41 -3.00 -7.71
C ARG A 422 8.57 -3.90 -8.63
N TYR A 423 8.17 -5.08 -8.18
CA TYR A 423 7.33 -6.01 -8.94
C TYR A 423 5.89 -6.02 -8.45
N TYR A 424 5.63 -5.44 -7.28
CA TYR A 424 4.30 -5.45 -6.71
C TYR A 424 3.34 -4.60 -7.54
N ARG A 425 2.20 -5.17 -7.90
CA ARG A 425 1.16 -4.58 -8.74
C ARG A 425 -0.11 -4.47 -7.91
N LEU A 426 -0.35 -3.28 -7.32
CA LEU A 426 -1.51 -3.05 -6.47
C LEU A 426 -2.71 -2.62 -7.32
N TRP A 427 -3.80 -3.38 -7.23
CA TRP A 427 -5.09 -2.94 -7.74
C TRP A 427 -5.85 -2.12 -6.69
N PHE A 428 -6.64 -1.15 -7.12
CA PHE A 428 -7.42 -0.30 -6.24
C PHE A 428 -8.65 0.27 -6.95
N ARG A 429 -9.70 0.60 -6.18
CA ARG A 429 -10.81 1.41 -6.68
C ARG A 429 -10.38 2.87 -6.81
N ARG A 430 -10.65 3.50 -7.94
CA ARG A 430 -10.20 4.86 -8.27
C ARG A 430 -10.70 5.94 -7.32
N ASP A 431 -11.76 5.67 -6.59
CA ASP A 431 -12.43 6.54 -5.63
C ASP A 431 -12.11 6.23 -4.16
N PHE A 432 -11.23 5.26 -3.88
CA PHE A 432 -10.73 5.01 -2.54
C PHE A 432 -9.47 5.79 -2.24
N ILE A 433 -9.46 6.41 -1.04
CA ILE A 433 -8.23 7.01 -0.51
C ILE A 433 -7.26 5.91 -0.07
N GLN A 434 -6.01 6.09 -0.43
CA GLN A 434 -4.87 5.28 -0.04
C GLN A 434 -3.73 6.23 0.36
N HIS A 435 -2.60 5.71 0.83
CA HIS A 435 -1.37 6.49 0.94
C HIS A 435 -0.76 6.66 -0.45
N ALA A 436 -1.46 7.39 -1.32
CA ALA A 436 -1.17 7.46 -2.75
C ALA A 436 -1.11 8.89 -3.27
N GLY A 437 -0.15 9.14 -4.12
CA GLY A 437 0.05 10.39 -4.84
C GLY A 437 0.37 10.10 -6.30
N PHE A 438 0.94 11.06 -7.00
CA PHE A 438 1.23 10.92 -8.43
C PHE A 438 2.34 11.86 -8.88
N ARG A 439 2.87 11.60 -10.06
CA ARG A 439 3.72 12.53 -10.81
C ARG A 439 3.15 12.82 -12.19
N LEU A 440 3.60 13.90 -12.78
CA LEU A 440 3.18 14.30 -14.11
C LEU A 440 4.08 13.68 -15.18
N ILE A 441 3.43 13.24 -16.25
CA ILE A 441 4.07 12.90 -17.51
C ILE A 441 3.66 13.93 -18.54
N LYS A 442 4.66 14.46 -19.26
CA LYS A 442 4.45 15.30 -20.41
C LYS A 442 4.76 14.50 -21.67
N THR A 443 3.75 14.34 -22.50
CA THR A 443 3.91 13.68 -23.80
C THR A 443 4.66 14.61 -24.75
N ILE A 444 5.74 14.08 -25.37
CA ILE A 444 6.59 14.81 -26.34
C ILE A 444 6.05 14.60 -27.75
#